data_0ce589924e50b2caa63cbec51137f7f7
#
_entry.id   0ce589924e50b2caa63cbec51137f7f7
#
_cell.length_a   1.000
_cell.length_b   1.000
_cell.length_c   1.000
_cell.angle_alpha   90.00
_cell.angle_beta   90.00
_cell.angle_gamma   90.00
#
_symmetry.space_group_name_H-M   'P 1'
#
loop_
_entity.id
_entity.type
_entity.pdbx_description
1 polymer ?
#
loop_
_entity_poly.entity_id
_entity_poly.type
_entity_poly.pdbx_seq_one_letter_code
_entity_poly.pdbx_strand_id
1 'polypeptide(L)'
;MTDLSAHYSQLLGLTAPWRVTDVDLQLDEQKVEILLDDSSGHSHCCVACGEERPLKDHAPERTWRHLDTMQFETVLKARLPRTDCPDCGVKTVSAPWAEPHGRYTLMYQAFAIRVLQAASSIEKGRALLGLSWQSAHEIMRRAVERGLEFRDEEPVEHVGIDEKSFGKGQDYISVMVDIDQSRVLEVVKDRSEESCNKLWESLSTSQKKSVKSVSTDFWQAYLNSVRRQVPDAEIVHDRFHISQYLVEAVDLVRRRENRELSKTGDAVLKGTRQLWLFNSEKLSEEEYELVQQAERSALRTARAWAIKEHFRWFWEYNRAGWAERFFHQWYGWAIRSRLKEIKAVAVMLKKHLRGLLSYFRHRVTNATSEGFNSRIQAIKSAARGFRSFENYRIRILFYCGKLKLQPNITH
;
A
#
# COMPACT_ATOMS: atom_id res chain seq x y z
N MET A 1 -35.72 -28.70 -28.22
CA MET A 1 -34.88 -27.51 -28.17
C MET A 1 -34.92 -27.03 -26.74
N THR A 2 -33.82 -27.12 -26.03
CA THR A 2 -33.72 -26.51 -24.65
C THR A 2 -33.95 -25.02 -24.82
N ASP A 3 -34.89 -24.51 -24.06
CA ASP A 3 -35.21 -23.08 -24.06
C ASP A 3 -33.97 -22.29 -23.65
N LEU A 4 -33.50 -21.42 -24.53
CA LEU A 4 -32.30 -20.60 -24.33
C LEU A 4 -32.43 -19.73 -23.11
N SER A 5 -33.65 -19.23 -22.81
CA SER A 5 -33.98 -18.45 -21.62
C SER A 5 -33.76 -19.24 -20.32
N ALA A 6 -34.18 -20.54 -20.31
CA ALA A 6 -33.91 -21.41 -19.17
C ALA A 6 -32.42 -21.64 -18.94
N HIS A 7 -31.66 -21.83 -20.03
CA HIS A 7 -30.21 -21.98 -19.95
C HIS A 7 -29.51 -20.75 -19.34
N TYR A 8 -29.83 -19.55 -19.82
CA TYR A 8 -29.28 -18.32 -19.27
C TYR A 8 -29.74 -18.03 -17.84
N SER A 9 -31.00 -18.39 -17.48
CA SER A 9 -31.46 -18.28 -16.08
C SER A 9 -30.58 -19.09 -15.13
N GLN A 10 -30.17 -20.30 -15.52
CA GLN A 10 -29.25 -21.13 -14.75
C GLN A 10 -27.84 -20.56 -14.70
N LEU A 11 -27.28 -20.10 -15.84
CA LEU A 11 -25.93 -19.49 -15.89
C LEU A 11 -25.84 -18.21 -15.05
N LEU A 12 -26.89 -17.41 -15.01
CA LEU A 12 -26.96 -16.17 -14.23
C LEU A 12 -27.23 -16.43 -12.74
N GLY A 13 -27.56 -17.68 -12.35
CA GLY A 13 -27.91 -18.01 -10.96
C GLY A 13 -29.17 -17.28 -10.49
N LEU A 14 -30.12 -16.99 -11.40
CA LEU A 14 -31.33 -16.26 -11.04
C LEU A 14 -32.26 -17.15 -10.26
N THR A 15 -32.75 -16.57 -9.14
CA THR A 15 -33.79 -17.18 -8.30
C THR A 15 -35.09 -16.37 -8.41
N ALA A 16 -36.23 -17.02 -8.15
CA ALA A 16 -37.50 -16.31 -8.10
C ALA A 16 -37.40 -15.07 -7.18
N PRO A 17 -38.03 -13.94 -7.54
CA PRO A 17 -38.98 -13.79 -8.64
C PRO A 17 -38.37 -13.50 -10.04
N TRP A 18 -37.05 -13.39 -10.16
CA TRP A 18 -36.36 -13.00 -11.39
C TRP A 18 -36.22 -14.17 -12.36
N ARG A 19 -36.47 -13.91 -13.65
CA ARG A 19 -36.32 -14.88 -14.74
C ARG A 19 -35.85 -14.21 -16.02
N VAL A 20 -35.22 -14.98 -16.91
CA VAL A 20 -34.94 -14.56 -18.29
C VAL A 20 -36.22 -14.75 -19.09
N THR A 21 -36.69 -13.71 -19.74
CA THR A 21 -37.88 -13.74 -20.61
C THR A 21 -37.53 -13.84 -22.08
N ASP A 22 -36.40 -13.26 -22.48
CA ASP A 22 -35.95 -13.27 -23.87
C ASP A 22 -34.42 -13.17 -23.96
N VAL A 23 -33.86 -13.71 -25.04
CA VAL A 23 -32.43 -13.64 -25.39
C VAL A 23 -32.28 -13.30 -26.85
N ASP A 24 -31.85 -12.08 -27.13
CA ASP A 24 -31.63 -11.55 -28.47
C ASP A 24 -30.14 -11.65 -28.84
N LEU A 25 -29.83 -12.44 -29.86
CA LEU A 25 -28.49 -12.63 -30.41
C LEU A 25 -28.28 -11.80 -31.68
N GLN A 26 -27.55 -10.70 -31.52
CA GLN A 26 -27.22 -9.77 -32.61
C GLN A 26 -25.84 -10.10 -33.19
N LEU A 27 -25.83 -10.97 -34.22
CA LEU A 27 -24.60 -11.49 -34.82
C LEU A 27 -23.74 -10.38 -35.45
N ASP A 28 -24.38 -9.42 -36.11
CA ASP A 28 -23.67 -8.31 -36.79
C ASP A 28 -23.03 -7.34 -35.80
N GLU A 29 -23.64 -7.16 -34.64
CA GLU A 29 -23.14 -6.29 -33.56
C GLU A 29 -22.22 -7.04 -32.59
N GLN A 30 -22.06 -8.35 -32.73
CA GLN A 30 -21.38 -9.24 -31.79
C GLN A 30 -21.89 -9.03 -30.34
N LYS A 31 -23.21 -9.04 -30.18
CA LYS A 31 -23.86 -8.74 -28.92
C LYS A 31 -24.95 -9.73 -28.56
N VAL A 32 -25.08 -10.03 -27.26
CA VAL A 32 -26.21 -10.78 -26.69
C VAL A 32 -26.93 -9.89 -25.68
N GLU A 33 -28.22 -9.64 -25.91
CA GLU A 33 -29.08 -8.94 -24.96
C GLU A 33 -29.99 -9.92 -24.26
N ILE A 34 -29.93 -9.94 -22.93
CA ILE A 34 -30.73 -10.85 -22.08
C ILE A 34 -31.76 -9.99 -21.35
N LEU A 35 -33.02 -10.23 -21.64
CA LEU A 35 -34.12 -9.53 -21.02
C LEU A 35 -34.55 -10.26 -19.74
N LEU A 36 -34.55 -9.54 -18.63
CA LEU A 36 -34.94 -10.04 -17.34
C LEU A 36 -36.23 -9.41 -16.88
N ASP A 37 -37.10 -10.22 -16.30
CA ASP A 37 -38.38 -9.76 -15.76
C ASP A 37 -38.63 -10.35 -14.37
N ASP A 38 -39.42 -9.64 -13.60
CA ASP A 38 -39.84 -10.02 -12.28
C ASP A 38 -41.24 -10.71 -12.37
N SER A 39 -41.31 -11.96 -11.95
CA SER A 39 -42.54 -12.74 -11.98
C SER A 39 -43.39 -12.63 -10.72
N SER A 40 -42.97 -11.87 -9.69
CA SER A 40 -43.67 -11.77 -8.40
C SER A 40 -45.02 -11.07 -8.51
N GLY A 41 -45.14 -10.13 -9.41
CA GLY A 41 -46.39 -9.47 -9.79
C GLY A 41 -47.01 -8.52 -8.76
N HIS A 42 -46.74 -8.64 -7.44
CA HIS A 42 -47.58 -7.97 -6.45
C HIS A 42 -46.88 -7.32 -5.25
N SER A 43 -45.76 -7.83 -4.77
CA SER A 43 -45.07 -7.26 -3.60
C SER A 43 -43.55 -7.50 -3.60
N HIS A 44 -42.82 -6.59 -2.98
CA HIS A 44 -41.37 -6.67 -2.81
C HIS A 44 -40.95 -6.09 -1.47
N CYS A 45 -39.81 -6.54 -0.95
CA CYS A 45 -39.24 -5.94 0.23
C CYS A 45 -38.74 -4.51 -0.05
N CYS A 46 -39.12 -3.56 0.77
CA CYS A 46 -38.58 -2.21 0.73
C CYS A 46 -37.07 -2.24 1.07
N VAL A 47 -36.22 -1.69 0.20
CA VAL A 47 -34.76 -1.70 0.39
C VAL A 47 -34.29 -0.88 1.60
N ALA A 48 -35.14 -0.07 2.21
CA ALA A 48 -34.78 0.77 3.35
C ALA A 48 -35.17 0.17 4.71
N CYS A 49 -36.37 -0.44 4.82
CA CYS A 49 -36.87 -1.02 6.09
C CYS A 49 -36.99 -2.55 6.07
N GLY A 50 -36.82 -3.18 4.90
CA GLY A 50 -36.95 -4.64 4.76
C GLY A 50 -38.40 -5.17 4.72
N GLU A 51 -39.40 -4.34 4.98
CA GLU A 51 -40.81 -4.74 5.02
C GLU A 51 -41.35 -5.00 3.61
N GLU A 52 -42.20 -6.01 3.50
CA GLU A 52 -42.93 -6.33 2.28
C GLU A 52 -43.95 -5.24 1.94
N ARG A 53 -43.88 -4.71 0.71
CA ARG A 53 -44.70 -3.59 0.26
C ARG A 53 -45.24 -3.85 -1.15
N PRO A 54 -46.42 -3.32 -1.46
CA PRO A 54 -47.02 -3.51 -2.78
C PRO A 54 -46.14 -2.87 -3.87
N LEU A 55 -46.17 -3.49 -5.05
CA LEU A 55 -45.62 -2.91 -6.25
C LEU A 55 -46.39 -1.62 -6.61
N LYS A 56 -45.67 -0.52 -6.77
CA LYS A 56 -46.23 0.73 -7.28
C LYS A 56 -46.21 0.78 -8.80
N ASP A 57 -45.04 0.63 -9.37
CA ASP A 57 -44.76 0.67 -10.80
C ASP A 57 -43.33 0.15 -11.06
N HIS A 58 -42.85 0.29 -12.27
CA HIS A 58 -41.46 -0.05 -12.65
C HIS A 58 -40.67 1.19 -13.03
N ALA A 59 -39.40 1.21 -12.62
CA ALA A 59 -38.44 2.20 -13.06
C ALA A 59 -38.20 2.08 -14.58
N PRO A 60 -37.66 3.12 -15.23
CA PRO A 60 -37.19 3.01 -16.60
C PRO A 60 -36.22 1.84 -16.79
N GLU A 61 -36.21 1.26 -17.99
CA GLU A 61 -35.31 0.17 -18.33
C GLU A 61 -33.85 0.58 -18.08
N ARG A 62 -33.11 -0.34 -17.48
CA ARG A 62 -31.69 -0.21 -17.24
C ARG A 62 -30.93 -1.36 -17.86
N THR A 63 -29.65 -1.11 -18.15
CA THR A 63 -28.75 -2.09 -18.72
C THR A 63 -27.55 -2.33 -17.80
N TRP A 64 -27.05 -3.56 -17.79
CA TRP A 64 -25.84 -3.95 -17.06
C TRP A 64 -24.95 -4.78 -17.95
N ARG A 65 -23.68 -4.38 -18.09
CA ARG A 65 -22.67 -5.17 -18.76
C ARG A 65 -22.39 -6.43 -17.94
N HIS A 66 -22.45 -7.59 -18.63
CA HIS A 66 -22.18 -8.91 -18.04
C HIS A 66 -20.90 -9.53 -18.66
N LEU A 67 -20.49 -10.71 -18.18
CA LEU A 67 -19.44 -11.51 -18.80
C LEU A 67 -19.81 -11.86 -20.23
N ASP A 68 -18.82 -11.80 -21.12
CA ASP A 68 -19.03 -12.13 -22.53
C ASP A 68 -19.47 -13.58 -22.70
N THR A 69 -20.46 -13.79 -23.53
CA THR A 69 -20.83 -15.12 -24.00
C THR A 69 -19.94 -15.42 -25.23
N MET A 70 -18.88 -16.22 -25.01
CA MET A 70 -17.81 -16.39 -25.99
C MET A 70 -17.18 -15.04 -26.35
N GLN A 71 -17.26 -14.60 -27.63
CA GLN A 71 -16.79 -13.29 -28.09
C GLN A 71 -17.88 -12.22 -28.15
N PHE A 72 -19.12 -12.56 -27.77
CA PHE A 72 -20.25 -11.62 -27.83
C PHE A 72 -20.34 -10.80 -26.55
N GLU A 73 -20.40 -9.48 -26.71
CA GLU A 73 -20.69 -8.60 -25.59
C GLU A 73 -22.06 -8.91 -25.00
N THR A 74 -22.14 -9.27 -23.72
CA THR A 74 -23.41 -9.64 -23.08
C THR A 74 -23.90 -8.53 -22.17
N VAL A 75 -25.17 -8.13 -22.38
CA VAL A 75 -25.84 -7.07 -21.64
C VAL A 75 -27.15 -7.59 -21.06
N LEU A 76 -27.36 -7.41 -19.76
CA LEU A 76 -28.63 -7.65 -19.11
C LEU A 76 -29.51 -6.40 -19.20
N LYS A 77 -30.81 -6.56 -19.48
CA LYS A 77 -31.81 -5.49 -19.50
C LYS A 77 -32.96 -5.84 -18.54
N ALA A 78 -33.36 -4.90 -17.72
CA ALA A 78 -34.52 -5.07 -16.85
C ALA A 78 -35.16 -3.75 -16.46
N ARG A 79 -36.45 -3.81 -16.13
CA ARG A 79 -37.21 -2.73 -15.49
C ARG A 79 -37.37 -3.09 -14.00
N LEU A 80 -36.66 -2.39 -13.13
CA LEU A 80 -36.70 -2.71 -11.71
C LEU A 80 -38.02 -2.24 -11.07
N PRO A 81 -38.69 -3.09 -10.25
CA PRO A 81 -39.88 -2.71 -9.51
C PRO A 81 -39.63 -1.54 -8.55
N ARG A 82 -40.65 -0.73 -8.30
CA ARG A 82 -40.66 0.27 -7.24
C ARG A 82 -41.76 -0.05 -6.24
N THR A 83 -41.40 -0.03 -4.95
CA THR A 83 -42.36 -0.22 -3.84
C THR A 83 -42.84 1.11 -3.32
N ASP A 84 -44.09 1.17 -2.86
CA ASP A 84 -44.68 2.32 -2.16
C ASP A 84 -44.68 2.06 -0.66
N CYS A 85 -43.68 2.55 0.04
CA CYS A 85 -43.56 2.36 1.47
C CYS A 85 -44.07 3.60 2.23
N PRO A 86 -45.01 3.45 3.16
CA PRO A 86 -45.57 4.57 3.93
C PRO A 86 -44.48 5.32 4.72
N ASP A 87 -43.53 4.57 5.26
CA ASP A 87 -42.46 5.11 6.14
C ASP A 87 -41.26 5.64 5.38
N CYS A 88 -40.91 5.01 4.24
CA CYS A 88 -39.69 5.27 3.50
C CYS A 88 -39.93 5.99 2.17
N GLY A 89 -41.17 6.15 1.76
CA GLY A 89 -41.52 6.65 0.44
C GLY A 89 -41.24 5.64 -0.68
N VAL A 90 -41.33 6.10 -1.93
CA VAL A 90 -41.12 5.23 -3.09
C VAL A 90 -39.66 4.82 -3.20
N LYS A 91 -39.40 3.52 -3.25
CA LYS A 91 -38.05 2.93 -3.36
C LYS A 91 -37.96 1.96 -4.53
N THR A 92 -36.86 1.99 -5.27
CA THR A 92 -36.57 1.02 -6.32
C THR A 92 -35.93 -0.22 -5.71
N VAL A 93 -36.41 -1.40 -6.05
CA VAL A 93 -35.87 -2.69 -5.61
C VAL A 93 -34.45 -2.89 -6.16
N SER A 94 -33.57 -3.45 -5.36
CA SER A 94 -32.20 -3.73 -5.79
C SER A 94 -32.14 -4.88 -6.78
N ALA A 95 -31.33 -4.73 -7.83
CA ALA A 95 -31.04 -5.83 -8.75
C ALA A 95 -30.11 -6.83 -8.05
N PRO A 96 -30.47 -8.14 -7.95
CA PRO A 96 -29.62 -9.11 -7.24
C PRO A 96 -28.30 -9.39 -7.96
N TRP A 97 -28.21 -9.11 -9.26
CA TRP A 97 -27.01 -9.32 -10.07
C TRP A 97 -26.04 -8.12 -10.10
N ALA A 98 -26.37 -6.98 -9.45
CA ALA A 98 -25.54 -5.77 -9.52
C ALA A 98 -25.59 -4.95 -8.23
N GLU A 99 -24.53 -4.25 -7.92
CA GLU A 99 -24.53 -3.26 -6.84
C GLU A 99 -25.48 -2.09 -7.12
N PRO A 100 -25.97 -1.41 -6.07
CA PRO A 100 -26.79 -0.22 -6.23
C PRO A 100 -26.12 0.80 -7.16
N HIS A 101 -26.89 1.32 -8.11
CA HIS A 101 -26.43 2.25 -9.16
C HIS A 101 -25.28 1.72 -10.05
N GLY A 102 -24.87 0.47 -9.90
CA GLY A 102 -23.86 -0.18 -10.72
C GLY A 102 -24.29 -0.33 -12.19
N ARG A 103 -23.33 -0.31 -13.11
CA ARG A 103 -23.51 -0.57 -14.55
C ARG A 103 -22.97 -1.93 -14.97
N TYR A 104 -22.39 -2.66 -14.03
CA TYR A 104 -21.75 -3.95 -14.24
C TYR A 104 -22.38 -4.96 -13.31
N THR A 105 -22.53 -6.20 -13.79
CA THR A 105 -22.97 -7.30 -12.91
C THR A 105 -21.85 -7.66 -11.91
N LEU A 106 -22.22 -8.27 -10.78
CA LEU A 106 -21.28 -8.75 -9.77
C LEU A 106 -20.26 -9.73 -10.37
N MET A 107 -20.72 -10.62 -11.26
CA MET A 107 -19.85 -11.56 -11.97
C MET A 107 -18.83 -10.84 -12.87
N TYR A 108 -19.27 -9.83 -13.63
CA TYR A 108 -18.37 -9.03 -14.44
C TYR A 108 -17.36 -8.26 -13.58
N GLN A 109 -17.82 -7.65 -12.48
CA GLN A 109 -16.91 -6.95 -11.55
C GLN A 109 -15.87 -7.91 -10.97
N ALA A 110 -16.28 -9.11 -10.57
CA ALA A 110 -15.37 -10.12 -10.03
C ALA A 110 -14.28 -10.52 -11.06
N PHE A 111 -14.66 -10.69 -12.30
CA PHE A 111 -13.72 -10.96 -13.40
C PHE A 111 -12.81 -9.76 -13.67
N ALA A 112 -13.38 -8.57 -13.79
CA ALA A 112 -12.63 -7.33 -14.02
C ALA A 112 -11.58 -7.07 -12.93
N ILE A 113 -11.92 -7.29 -11.66
CA ILE A 113 -10.98 -7.18 -10.55
C ILE A 113 -9.80 -8.13 -10.74
N ARG A 114 -10.04 -9.40 -11.09
CA ARG A 114 -8.97 -10.39 -11.34
C ARG A 114 -8.08 -10.00 -12.51
N VAL A 115 -8.65 -9.53 -13.61
CA VAL A 115 -7.88 -9.07 -14.78
C VAL A 115 -7.04 -7.83 -14.41
N LEU A 116 -7.62 -6.85 -13.71
CA LEU A 116 -6.91 -5.65 -13.27
C LEU A 116 -5.78 -5.97 -12.28
N GLN A 117 -5.95 -6.96 -11.39
CA GLN A 117 -4.90 -7.41 -10.48
C GLN A 117 -3.75 -8.13 -11.20
N ALA A 118 -4.06 -8.92 -12.24
CA ALA A 118 -3.09 -9.67 -13.01
C ALA A 118 -2.35 -8.82 -14.06
N ALA A 119 -2.97 -7.73 -14.52
CA ALA A 119 -2.39 -6.88 -15.55
C ALA A 119 -1.21 -6.06 -15.00
N SER A 120 -0.16 -5.92 -15.82
CA SER A 120 1.03 -5.11 -15.47
C SER A 120 0.75 -3.60 -15.37
N SER A 121 -0.38 -3.14 -15.90
CA SER A 121 -0.89 -1.77 -15.76
C SER A 121 -2.40 -1.75 -15.97
N ILE A 122 -3.07 -0.73 -15.41
CA ILE A 122 -4.51 -0.54 -15.60
C ILE A 122 -4.85 -0.30 -17.05
N GLU A 123 -3.98 0.36 -17.80
CA GLU A 123 -4.18 0.58 -19.23
C GLU A 123 -4.34 -0.74 -19.97
N LYS A 124 -3.46 -1.72 -19.71
CA LYS A 124 -3.58 -3.06 -20.32
C LYS A 124 -4.81 -3.81 -19.83
N GLY A 125 -5.08 -3.77 -18.52
CA GLY A 125 -6.25 -4.45 -17.94
C GLY A 125 -7.57 -3.89 -18.48
N ARG A 126 -7.72 -2.57 -18.54
CA ARG A 126 -8.94 -1.95 -19.09
C ARG A 126 -9.13 -2.20 -20.56
N ALA A 127 -8.04 -2.22 -21.33
CA ALA A 127 -8.10 -2.51 -22.77
C ALA A 127 -8.59 -3.95 -23.02
N LEU A 128 -8.10 -4.93 -22.25
CA LEU A 128 -8.57 -6.32 -22.31
C LEU A 128 -10.06 -6.47 -21.95
N LEU A 129 -10.56 -5.59 -21.06
CA LEU A 129 -11.95 -5.60 -20.59
C LEU A 129 -12.88 -4.72 -21.43
N GLY A 130 -12.38 -3.99 -22.42
CA GLY A 130 -13.18 -3.00 -23.14
C GLY A 130 -13.68 -1.83 -22.27
N LEU A 131 -13.01 -1.52 -21.16
CA LEU A 131 -13.45 -0.51 -20.19
C LEU A 131 -12.85 0.86 -20.45
N SER A 132 -13.65 1.90 -20.16
CA SER A 132 -13.12 3.25 -20.01
C SER A 132 -12.24 3.38 -18.77
N TRP A 133 -11.39 4.41 -18.71
CA TRP A 133 -10.60 4.73 -17.51
C TRP A 133 -11.47 4.93 -16.27
N GLN A 134 -12.56 5.67 -16.43
CA GLN A 134 -13.50 5.94 -15.35
C GLN A 134 -14.16 4.67 -14.83
N SER A 135 -14.56 3.77 -15.74
CA SER A 135 -15.17 2.49 -15.38
C SER A 135 -14.20 1.58 -14.63
N ALA A 136 -12.96 1.43 -15.14
CA ALA A 136 -11.94 0.64 -14.45
C ALA A 136 -11.60 1.21 -13.07
N HIS A 137 -11.49 2.54 -12.97
CA HIS A 137 -11.26 3.22 -11.69
C HIS A 137 -12.42 3.01 -10.71
N GLU A 138 -13.65 3.16 -11.16
CA GLU A 138 -14.85 2.97 -10.33
C GLU A 138 -14.96 1.54 -9.79
N ILE A 139 -14.68 0.53 -10.62
CA ILE A 139 -14.63 -0.88 -10.18
C ILE A 139 -13.57 -1.05 -9.08
N MET A 140 -12.38 -0.49 -9.26
CA MET A 140 -11.31 -0.57 -8.25
C MET A 140 -11.67 0.18 -6.96
N ARG A 141 -12.26 1.37 -7.06
CA ARG A 141 -12.68 2.16 -5.90
C ARG A 141 -13.70 1.40 -5.06
N ARG A 142 -14.77 0.90 -5.67
CA ARG A 142 -15.80 0.12 -4.98
C ARG A 142 -15.23 -1.17 -4.38
N ALA A 143 -14.34 -1.85 -5.09
CA ALA A 143 -13.66 -3.04 -4.57
C ALA A 143 -12.83 -2.73 -3.32
N VAL A 144 -12.09 -1.62 -3.32
CA VAL A 144 -11.30 -1.18 -2.16
C VAL A 144 -12.20 -0.78 -0.99
N GLU A 145 -13.26 0.02 -1.25
CA GLU A 145 -14.20 0.44 -0.21
C GLU A 145 -14.86 -0.77 0.47
N ARG A 146 -15.37 -1.71 -0.33
CA ARG A 146 -15.92 -2.99 0.17
C ARG A 146 -14.88 -3.78 0.97
N GLY A 147 -13.66 -3.92 0.43
CA GLY A 147 -12.60 -4.64 1.10
C GLY A 147 -12.14 -3.99 2.41
N LEU A 148 -12.26 -2.66 2.55
CA LEU A 148 -12.01 -1.95 3.79
C LEU A 148 -13.13 -2.14 4.80
N GLU A 149 -14.40 -2.12 4.35
CA GLU A 149 -15.58 -2.34 5.18
C GLU A 149 -15.60 -3.74 5.79
N PHE A 150 -15.20 -4.75 5.00
CA PHE A 150 -15.16 -6.15 5.43
C PHE A 150 -13.76 -6.63 5.82
N ARG A 151 -12.87 -5.71 6.20
CA ARG A 151 -11.54 -6.07 6.69
C ARG A 151 -11.67 -6.78 8.03
N ASP A 152 -11.05 -7.96 8.13
CA ASP A 152 -11.04 -8.73 9.36
C ASP A 152 -10.35 -7.94 10.50
N GLU A 153 -10.90 -8.02 11.71
CA GLU A 153 -10.36 -7.43 12.93
C GLU A 153 -9.28 -8.33 13.59
N GLU A 154 -8.42 -8.94 12.78
CA GLU A 154 -7.31 -9.70 13.31
C GLU A 154 -6.31 -8.78 14.05
N PRO A 155 -5.63 -9.29 15.09
CA PRO A 155 -4.59 -8.55 15.77
C PRO A 155 -3.49 -8.09 14.80
N VAL A 156 -2.98 -6.86 15.01
CA VAL A 156 -1.86 -6.29 14.27
C VAL A 156 -0.73 -6.08 15.27
N GLU A 157 0.26 -6.98 15.29
CA GLU A 157 1.30 -6.96 16.31
C GLU A 157 2.47 -6.05 15.96
N HIS A 158 2.86 -6.00 14.69
CA HIS A 158 4.01 -5.22 14.23
C HIS A 158 3.63 -4.32 13.07
N VAL A 159 3.76 -3.01 13.29
CA VAL A 159 3.40 -1.96 12.31
C VAL A 159 4.66 -1.31 11.77
N GLY A 160 4.68 -1.04 10.46
CA GLY A 160 5.66 -0.17 9.81
C GLY A 160 5.03 1.15 9.39
N ILE A 161 5.71 2.27 9.64
CA ILE A 161 5.30 3.59 9.11
C ILE A 161 6.49 4.18 8.36
N ASP A 162 6.26 4.55 7.09
CA ASP A 162 7.29 5.11 6.22
C ASP A 162 6.72 6.19 5.31
N GLU A 163 7.60 7.06 4.78
CA GLU A 163 7.22 8.11 3.85
C GLU A 163 7.58 7.76 2.40
N LYS A 164 6.78 8.29 1.46
CA LYS A 164 7.07 8.24 0.03
C LYS A 164 6.77 9.54 -0.66
N SER A 165 7.62 9.92 -1.62
CA SER A 165 7.36 11.06 -2.47
C SER A 165 6.13 10.82 -3.36
N PHE A 166 5.13 11.68 -3.24
CA PHE A 166 3.94 11.71 -4.09
C PHE A 166 4.18 12.55 -5.35
N GLY A 167 4.71 13.74 -5.19
CA GLY A 167 4.95 14.70 -6.27
C GLY A 167 6.40 15.19 -6.35
N LYS A 168 6.62 16.29 -7.05
CA LYS A 168 7.89 17.00 -7.06
C LYS A 168 7.99 17.91 -5.81
N GLY A 169 9.19 18.09 -5.29
CA GLY A 169 9.43 18.91 -4.10
C GLY A 169 9.15 18.15 -2.80
N GLN A 170 8.44 18.80 -1.86
CA GLN A 170 8.13 18.24 -0.53
C GLN A 170 6.72 17.64 -0.43
N ASP A 171 6.22 17.06 -1.51
CA ASP A 171 4.91 16.42 -1.54
C ASP A 171 5.08 14.93 -1.24
N TYR A 172 4.68 14.52 -0.04
CA TYR A 172 4.85 13.18 0.50
C TYR A 172 3.52 12.51 0.80
N ILE A 173 3.57 11.20 0.93
CA ILE A 173 2.53 10.36 1.54
C ILE A 173 3.15 9.59 2.69
N SER A 174 2.37 9.28 3.72
CA SER A 174 2.73 8.33 4.76
C SER A 174 1.97 7.04 4.55
N VAL A 175 2.67 5.92 4.67
CA VAL A 175 2.14 4.57 4.45
C VAL A 175 2.27 3.78 5.74
N MET A 176 1.17 3.18 6.19
CA MET A 176 1.16 2.24 7.32
C MET A 176 1.04 0.81 6.78
N VAL A 177 1.89 -0.07 7.26
CA VAL A 177 1.92 -1.48 6.86
C VAL A 177 1.81 -2.40 8.08
N ASP A 178 1.12 -3.50 7.92
CA ASP A 178 1.19 -4.66 8.80
C ASP A 178 2.38 -5.51 8.33
N ILE A 179 3.39 -5.60 9.17
CA ILE A 179 4.65 -6.26 8.81
C ILE A 179 4.47 -7.77 8.76
N ASP A 180 3.70 -8.33 9.69
CA ASP A 180 3.49 -9.77 9.82
C ASP A 180 2.68 -10.33 8.65
N GLN A 181 1.58 -9.67 8.32
CA GLN A 181 0.71 -10.04 7.21
C GLN A 181 1.22 -9.54 5.86
N SER A 182 2.27 -8.73 5.83
CA SER A 182 2.79 -8.10 4.61
C SER A 182 1.67 -7.45 3.78
N ARG A 183 0.97 -6.48 4.37
CA ARG A 183 -0.12 -5.72 3.74
C ARG A 183 -0.07 -4.24 4.09
N VAL A 184 -0.49 -3.39 3.16
CA VAL A 184 -0.71 -1.96 3.45
C VAL A 184 -2.04 -1.83 4.20
N LEU A 185 -1.99 -1.18 5.35
CA LEU A 185 -3.17 -0.90 6.18
C LEU A 185 -3.86 0.38 5.72
N GLU A 186 -3.11 1.45 5.56
CA GLU A 186 -3.63 2.74 5.13
C GLU A 186 -2.53 3.62 4.54
N VAL A 187 -2.96 4.61 3.75
CA VAL A 187 -2.11 5.65 3.14
C VAL A 187 -2.75 7.00 3.35
N VAL A 188 -1.99 7.96 3.83
CA VAL A 188 -2.45 9.34 3.99
C VAL A 188 -1.55 10.32 3.26
N LYS A 189 -2.10 11.46 2.89
CA LYS A 189 -1.34 12.55 2.30
C LYS A 189 -0.54 13.24 3.40
N ASP A 190 0.69 13.67 3.06
CA ASP A 190 1.59 14.39 3.93
C ASP A 190 2.28 13.51 5.00
N ARG A 191 3.22 14.10 5.75
CA ARG A 191 4.02 13.48 6.82
C ARG A 191 3.96 14.26 8.15
N SER A 192 2.90 15.02 8.34
CA SER A 192 2.63 15.73 9.58
C SER A 192 2.17 14.77 10.68
N GLU A 193 2.23 15.20 11.94
CA GLU A 193 1.72 14.43 13.08
C GLU A 193 0.21 14.17 12.93
N GLU A 194 -0.53 15.17 12.44
CA GLU A 194 -1.97 15.06 12.20
C GLU A 194 -2.28 13.99 11.15
N SER A 195 -1.55 14.01 10.03
CA SER A 195 -1.70 13.00 8.97
C SER A 195 -1.33 11.60 9.46
N CYS A 196 -0.26 11.49 10.26
CA CYS A 196 0.10 10.21 10.87
C CYS A 196 -0.99 9.71 11.85
N ASN A 197 -1.65 10.60 12.59
CA ASN A 197 -2.77 10.23 13.46
C ASN A 197 -3.94 9.61 12.67
N LYS A 198 -4.21 10.10 11.44
CA LYS A 198 -5.24 9.55 10.56
C LYS A 198 -4.94 8.12 10.11
N LEU A 199 -3.66 7.72 9.99
CA LEU A 199 -3.31 6.32 9.71
C LEU A 199 -3.90 5.37 10.76
N TRP A 200 -3.86 5.75 12.03
CA TRP A 200 -4.35 4.94 13.14
C TRP A 200 -5.87 4.81 13.20
N GLU A 201 -6.61 5.69 12.50
CA GLU A 201 -8.08 5.58 12.38
C GLU A 201 -8.50 4.35 11.58
N SER A 202 -7.61 3.78 10.77
CA SER A 202 -7.84 2.54 10.04
C SER A 202 -7.82 1.28 10.91
N LEU A 203 -7.40 1.40 12.18
CA LEU A 203 -7.34 0.32 13.15
C LEU A 203 -8.40 0.49 14.23
N SER A 204 -9.08 -0.60 14.59
CA SER A 204 -9.99 -0.62 15.72
C SER A 204 -9.23 -0.45 17.05
N THR A 205 -9.96 -0.15 18.12
CA THR A 205 -9.37 -0.01 19.47
C THR A 205 -8.72 -1.31 19.94
N SER A 206 -9.27 -2.47 19.56
CA SER A 206 -8.69 -3.79 19.86
C SER A 206 -7.38 -4.00 19.12
N GLN A 207 -7.33 -3.66 17.85
CA GLN A 207 -6.11 -3.74 17.04
C GLN A 207 -5.01 -2.81 17.55
N LYS A 208 -5.33 -1.57 17.91
CA LYS A 208 -4.34 -0.64 18.51
C LYS A 208 -3.73 -1.20 19.79
N LYS A 209 -4.52 -1.87 20.64
CA LYS A 209 -4.03 -2.53 21.86
C LYS A 209 -3.17 -3.75 21.58
N SER A 210 -3.31 -4.39 20.43
CA SER A 210 -2.50 -5.55 20.03
C SER A 210 -1.12 -5.18 19.49
N VAL A 211 -0.88 -3.90 19.16
CA VAL A 211 0.39 -3.44 18.59
C VAL A 211 1.51 -3.55 19.64
N LYS A 212 2.48 -4.39 19.37
CA LYS A 212 3.66 -4.62 20.22
C LYS A 212 4.83 -3.73 19.83
N SER A 213 5.01 -3.48 18.53
CA SER A 213 6.07 -2.61 18.05
C SER A 213 5.68 -1.82 16.80
N VAL A 214 6.32 -0.66 16.66
CA VAL A 214 6.19 0.21 15.48
C VAL A 214 7.56 0.51 14.92
N SER A 215 7.81 0.05 13.68
CA SER A 215 9.03 0.36 12.94
C SER A 215 8.87 1.68 12.19
N THR A 216 9.75 2.64 12.43
CA THR A 216 9.74 3.95 11.77
C THR A 216 11.13 4.58 11.78
N ASP A 217 11.32 5.60 10.95
CA ASP A 217 12.50 6.46 10.98
C ASP A 217 12.52 7.37 12.22
N PHE A 218 13.46 8.35 12.23
CA PHE A 218 13.59 9.32 13.34
C PHE A 218 12.69 10.56 13.19
N TRP A 219 11.71 10.53 12.27
CA TRP A 219 10.84 11.68 12.04
C TRP A 219 9.96 11.97 13.25
N GLN A 220 10.14 13.17 13.85
CA GLN A 220 9.52 13.49 15.15
C GLN A 220 7.99 13.39 15.15
N ALA A 221 7.34 13.74 14.03
CA ALA A 221 5.89 13.64 13.91
C ALA A 221 5.39 12.19 14.03
N TYR A 222 6.10 11.23 13.43
CA TYR A 222 5.77 9.80 13.55
C TYR A 222 5.97 9.31 15.00
N LEU A 223 7.10 9.67 15.62
CA LEU A 223 7.38 9.29 17.00
C LEU A 223 6.33 9.84 17.99
N ASN A 224 5.86 11.07 17.78
CA ASN A 224 4.82 11.68 18.61
C ASN A 224 3.47 10.96 18.41
N SER A 225 3.09 10.72 17.17
CA SER A 225 1.86 10.00 16.83
C SER A 225 1.83 8.60 17.44
N VAL A 226 2.92 7.83 17.30
CA VAL A 226 3.03 6.48 17.90
C VAL A 226 2.82 6.54 19.41
N ARG A 227 3.53 7.43 20.12
CA ARG A 227 3.40 7.57 21.57
C ARG A 227 2.00 7.97 22.04
N ARG A 228 1.26 8.69 21.21
CA ARG A 228 -0.13 9.11 21.50
C ARG A 228 -1.13 8.00 21.23
N GLN A 229 -1.00 7.29 20.09
CA GLN A 229 -2.01 6.37 19.61
C GLN A 229 -1.84 4.94 20.15
N VAL A 230 -0.60 4.52 20.37
CA VAL A 230 -0.23 3.19 20.86
C VAL A 230 0.90 3.28 21.89
N PRO A 231 0.64 3.88 23.08
CA PRO A 231 1.67 4.21 24.07
C PRO A 231 2.43 2.99 24.62
N ASP A 232 1.80 1.82 24.59
CA ASP A 232 2.38 0.56 25.07
C ASP A 232 3.31 -0.12 24.04
N ALA A 233 3.25 0.32 22.77
CA ALA A 233 4.07 -0.23 21.72
C ALA A 233 5.52 0.28 21.78
N GLU A 234 6.47 -0.59 21.52
CA GLU A 234 7.88 -0.21 21.43
C GLU A 234 8.21 0.35 20.05
N ILE A 235 8.90 1.50 20.02
CA ILE A 235 9.42 2.03 18.77
C ILE A 235 10.68 1.25 18.39
N VAL A 236 10.75 0.78 17.15
CA VAL A 236 11.92 0.13 16.54
C VAL A 236 12.42 1.03 15.43
N HIS A 237 13.67 1.46 15.51
CA HIS A 237 14.25 2.28 14.45
C HIS A 237 14.82 1.42 13.33
N ASP A 238 14.50 1.83 12.10
CA ASP A 238 14.91 1.11 10.91
C ASP A 238 16.43 1.13 10.69
N ARG A 239 17.02 -0.07 10.57
CA ARG A 239 18.44 -0.29 10.28
C ARG A 239 18.88 0.42 8.99
N PHE A 240 18.04 0.47 7.97
CA PHE A 240 18.37 1.11 6.69
C PHE A 240 18.61 2.61 6.86
N HIS A 241 17.70 3.31 7.51
CA HIS A 241 17.83 4.74 7.77
C HIS A 241 19.05 5.07 8.63
N ILE A 242 19.34 4.24 9.64
CA ILE A 242 20.54 4.39 10.47
C ILE A 242 21.80 4.28 9.61
N SER A 243 21.87 3.28 8.73
CA SER A 243 22.99 3.10 7.82
C SER A 243 23.14 4.29 6.86
N GLN A 244 22.02 4.84 6.37
CA GLN A 244 22.00 6.02 5.50
C GLN A 244 22.58 7.25 6.21
N TYR A 245 22.21 7.54 7.44
CA TYR A 245 22.78 8.65 8.22
C TYR A 245 24.30 8.53 8.36
N LEU A 246 24.80 7.32 8.62
CA LEU A 246 26.24 7.07 8.72
C LEU A 246 26.95 7.26 7.37
N VAL A 247 26.36 6.77 6.28
CA VAL A 247 26.89 6.94 4.92
C VAL A 247 26.93 8.44 4.54
N GLU A 248 25.87 9.18 4.83
CA GLU A 248 25.81 10.63 4.59
C GLU A 248 26.89 11.38 5.38
N ALA A 249 27.09 11.02 6.66
CA ALA A 249 28.13 11.61 7.48
C ALA A 249 29.53 11.38 6.89
N VAL A 250 29.80 10.17 6.39
CA VAL A 250 31.07 9.85 5.70
C VAL A 250 31.23 10.72 4.45
N ASP A 251 30.20 10.83 3.59
CA ASP A 251 30.28 11.66 2.38
C ASP A 251 30.47 13.14 2.69
N LEU A 252 29.87 13.66 3.74
CA LEU A 252 30.07 15.04 4.18
C LEU A 252 31.52 15.28 4.65
N VAL A 253 32.10 14.34 5.42
CA VAL A 253 33.53 14.41 5.81
C VAL A 253 34.42 14.40 4.55
N ARG A 254 34.17 13.46 3.63
CA ARG A 254 34.92 13.33 2.37
C ARG A 254 34.85 14.61 1.54
N ARG A 255 33.66 15.19 1.35
CA ARG A 255 33.49 16.43 0.58
C ARG A 255 34.27 17.60 1.20
N ARG A 256 34.27 17.69 2.52
CA ARG A 256 35.03 18.72 3.23
C ARG A 256 36.53 18.51 3.06
N GLU A 257 37.05 17.31 3.32
CA GLU A 257 38.44 16.96 3.21
C GLU A 257 38.96 17.11 1.77
N ASN A 258 38.22 16.64 0.76
CA ASN A 258 38.57 16.80 -0.64
C ASN A 258 38.69 18.28 -1.05
N ARG A 259 37.84 19.17 -0.52
CA ARG A 259 37.98 20.61 -0.78
C ARG A 259 39.26 21.21 -0.17
N GLU A 260 39.63 20.73 1.01
CA GLU A 260 40.85 21.19 1.69
C GLU A 260 42.11 20.70 0.96
N LEU A 261 42.16 19.41 0.60
CA LEU A 261 43.26 18.80 -0.15
C LEU A 261 43.40 19.41 -1.55
N SER A 262 42.32 19.66 -2.25
CA SER A 262 42.36 20.29 -3.59
C SER A 262 42.97 21.69 -3.57
N LYS A 263 42.90 22.42 -2.45
CA LYS A 263 43.57 23.74 -2.33
C LYS A 263 45.10 23.64 -2.27
N THR A 264 45.62 22.50 -1.85
CA THR A 264 47.05 22.19 -1.77
C THR A 264 47.56 21.38 -2.99
N GLY A 265 46.68 21.17 -3.99
CA GLY A 265 47.01 20.39 -5.19
C GLY A 265 46.86 18.87 -4.99
N ASP A 266 46.46 18.41 -3.84
CA ASP A 266 46.27 16.97 -3.57
C ASP A 266 44.88 16.50 -4.06
N ALA A 267 44.88 15.48 -4.93
CA ALA A 267 43.70 14.94 -5.59
C ALA A 267 43.33 13.51 -5.11
N VAL A 268 43.89 13.03 -4.02
CA VAL A 268 43.75 11.65 -3.53
C VAL A 268 42.30 11.21 -3.33
N LEU A 269 41.38 12.13 -2.99
CA LEU A 269 39.97 11.85 -2.83
C LEU A 269 39.12 12.14 -4.09
N LYS A 270 39.75 12.63 -5.18
CA LYS A 270 39.05 12.92 -6.42
C LYS A 270 38.56 11.61 -7.09
N GLY A 271 37.28 11.51 -7.43
CA GLY A 271 36.71 10.32 -8.09
C GLY A 271 36.41 9.15 -7.15
N THR A 272 36.83 9.18 -5.88
CA THR A 272 36.72 8.04 -4.93
C THR A 272 35.41 7.98 -4.17
N ARG A 273 34.36 8.73 -4.59
CA ARG A 273 33.08 8.80 -3.82
C ARG A 273 32.48 7.44 -3.52
N GLN A 274 32.36 6.58 -4.52
CA GLN A 274 31.68 5.27 -4.37
C GLN A 274 32.42 4.36 -3.39
N LEU A 275 33.75 4.41 -3.37
CA LEU A 275 34.59 3.68 -2.46
C LEU A 275 34.20 3.87 -0.99
N TRP A 276 33.83 5.08 -0.58
CA TRP A 276 33.49 5.44 0.80
C TRP A 276 32.02 5.20 1.17
N LEU A 277 31.14 5.07 0.17
CA LEU A 277 29.72 4.82 0.39
C LEU A 277 29.44 3.32 0.56
N PHE A 278 30.22 2.47 -0.10
CA PHE A 278 30.05 1.03 -0.01
C PHE A 278 30.62 0.45 1.30
N ASN A 279 30.14 -0.74 1.62
CA ASN A 279 30.69 -1.56 2.69
C ASN A 279 31.88 -2.35 2.17
N SER A 280 32.80 -2.73 3.06
CA SER A 280 34.03 -3.47 2.71
C SER A 280 33.78 -4.70 1.85
N GLU A 281 32.69 -5.45 2.10
CA GLU A 281 32.30 -6.67 1.38
C GLU A 281 31.93 -6.43 -0.10
N LYS A 282 31.62 -5.20 -0.46
CA LYS A 282 31.22 -4.80 -1.83
C LYS A 282 32.35 -4.15 -2.61
N LEU A 283 33.50 -3.98 -2.00
CA LEU A 283 34.68 -3.44 -2.62
C LEU A 283 35.47 -4.57 -3.31
N SER A 284 36.03 -4.30 -4.48
CA SER A 284 37.05 -5.18 -5.07
C SER A 284 38.33 -5.19 -4.21
N GLU A 285 39.20 -6.15 -4.42
CA GLU A 285 40.50 -6.20 -3.74
C GLU A 285 41.30 -4.92 -3.93
N GLU A 286 41.36 -4.40 -5.17
CA GLU A 286 42.04 -3.15 -5.51
C GLU A 286 41.43 -1.94 -4.79
N GLU A 287 40.09 -1.86 -4.74
CA GLU A 287 39.36 -0.80 -4.02
C GLU A 287 39.61 -0.87 -2.51
N TYR A 288 39.69 -2.07 -1.96
CA TYR A 288 39.96 -2.27 -0.53
C TYR A 288 41.41 -1.89 -0.17
N GLU A 289 42.38 -2.17 -1.04
CA GLU A 289 43.75 -1.73 -0.87
C GLU A 289 43.85 -0.20 -0.87
N LEU A 290 43.11 0.49 -1.73
CA LEU A 290 43.04 1.97 -1.74
C LEU A 290 42.49 2.51 -0.41
N VAL A 291 41.49 1.87 0.17
CA VAL A 291 40.97 2.25 1.50
C VAL A 291 42.01 2.06 2.58
N GLN A 292 42.77 0.94 2.57
CA GLN A 292 43.84 0.69 3.52
C GLN A 292 44.99 1.69 3.39
N GLN A 293 45.37 2.07 2.17
CA GLN A 293 46.36 3.09 1.94
C GLN A 293 45.92 4.45 2.49
N ALA A 294 44.63 4.80 2.27
CA ALA A 294 44.03 6.01 2.80
C ALA A 294 43.98 6.02 4.34
N GLU A 295 43.75 4.87 4.99
CA GLU A 295 43.83 4.73 6.43
C GLU A 295 45.26 4.98 6.97
N ARG A 296 46.26 4.40 6.30
CA ARG A 296 47.69 4.65 6.63
C ARG A 296 48.07 6.11 6.45
N SER A 297 47.47 6.82 5.50
CA SER A 297 47.67 8.24 5.27
C SER A 297 46.93 9.16 6.24
N ALA A 298 46.32 8.60 7.29
CA ALA A 298 45.56 9.31 8.33
C ALA A 298 44.43 10.23 7.82
N LEU A 299 43.86 9.92 6.65
CA LEU A 299 42.73 10.67 6.10
C LEU A 299 41.52 10.63 7.03
N ARG A 300 40.88 11.78 7.21
CA ARG A 300 39.64 11.91 8.01
C ARG A 300 38.52 11.11 7.42
N THR A 301 38.46 11.04 6.08
CA THR A 301 37.44 10.22 5.35
C THR A 301 37.60 8.75 5.67
N ALA A 302 38.83 8.20 5.65
CA ALA A 302 39.07 6.79 6.01
C ALA A 302 38.66 6.50 7.48
N ARG A 303 38.96 7.40 8.40
CA ARG A 303 38.53 7.28 9.80
C ARG A 303 37.01 7.33 9.94
N ALA A 304 36.32 8.20 9.20
CA ALA A 304 34.88 8.26 9.20
C ALA A 304 34.26 6.95 8.67
N TRP A 305 34.83 6.40 7.60
CA TRP A 305 34.43 5.14 7.02
C TRP A 305 34.63 3.97 7.98
N ALA A 306 35.78 3.87 8.64
CA ALA A 306 36.05 2.84 9.63
C ALA A 306 35.02 2.87 10.80
N ILE A 307 34.64 4.06 11.28
CA ILE A 307 33.60 4.23 12.30
C ILE A 307 32.24 3.74 11.79
N LYS A 308 31.88 4.04 10.53
CA LYS A 308 30.65 3.55 9.87
C LYS A 308 30.69 2.03 9.75
N GLU A 309 31.77 1.47 9.23
CA GLU A 309 31.91 0.02 9.07
C GLU A 309 31.83 -0.73 10.42
N HIS A 310 32.47 -0.21 11.43
CA HIS A 310 32.43 -0.82 12.76
C HIS A 310 31.01 -0.85 13.36
N PHE A 311 30.18 0.16 13.09
CA PHE A 311 28.78 0.17 13.57
C PHE A 311 27.95 -0.99 13.05
N ARG A 312 28.29 -1.60 11.93
CA ARG A 312 27.57 -2.73 11.34
C ARG A 312 27.49 -3.91 12.30
N TRP A 313 28.54 -4.12 13.10
CA TRP A 313 28.59 -5.20 14.11
C TRP A 313 27.55 -5.04 15.21
N PHE A 314 26.98 -3.85 15.39
CA PHE A 314 25.87 -3.64 16.33
C PHE A 314 24.70 -4.59 16.05
N TRP A 315 24.40 -4.87 14.80
CA TRP A 315 23.24 -5.67 14.39
C TRP A 315 23.48 -7.18 14.46
N GLU A 316 24.74 -7.61 14.60
CA GLU A 316 25.13 -9.03 14.65
C GLU A 316 24.93 -9.65 16.04
N TYR A 317 24.69 -8.85 17.05
CA TYR A 317 24.41 -9.35 18.40
C TYR A 317 23.03 -10.01 18.49
N ASN A 318 22.94 -11.05 19.36
CA ASN A 318 21.68 -11.74 19.60
C ASN A 318 20.92 -11.20 20.81
N ARG A 319 21.57 -10.46 21.70
CA ARG A 319 20.98 -9.92 22.94
C ARG A 319 21.21 -8.43 23.05
N ALA A 320 20.14 -7.69 23.43
CA ALA A 320 20.18 -6.25 23.58
C ALA A 320 21.31 -5.75 24.49
N GLY A 321 21.59 -6.42 25.62
CA GLY A 321 22.62 -6.00 26.55
C GLY A 321 24.06 -6.05 25.98
N TRP A 322 24.35 -7.00 25.09
CA TRP A 322 25.65 -7.02 24.38
C TRP A 322 25.72 -5.93 23.32
N ALA A 323 24.64 -5.72 22.58
CA ALA A 323 24.54 -4.62 21.61
C ALA A 323 24.68 -3.26 22.29
N GLU A 324 24.11 -3.08 23.48
CA GLU A 324 24.24 -1.87 24.28
C GLU A 324 25.68 -1.59 24.71
N ARG A 325 26.40 -2.63 25.20
CA ARG A 325 27.84 -2.50 25.54
C ARG A 325 28.66 -2.11 24.33
N PHE A 326 28.42 -2.79 23.19
CA PHE A 326 29.08 -2.44 21.94
C PHE A 326 28.77 -1.00 21.53
N PHE A 327 27.49 -0.57 21.60
CA PHE A 327 27.10 0.79 21.29
C PHE A 327 27.88 1.83 22.13
N HIS A 328 28.04 1.61 23.41
CA HIS A 328 28.77 2.51 24.29
C HIS A 328 30.27 2.61 23.94
N GLN A 329 30.91 1.52 23.55
CA GLN A 329 32.29 1.49 23.07
C GLN A 329 32.40 2.27 21.74
N TRP A 330 31.53 1.94 20.76
CA TRP A 330 31.47 2.63 19.48
C TRP A 330 31.18 4.14 19.65
N TYR A 331 30.23 4.49 20.49
CA TYR A 331 29.91 5.88 20.79
C TYR A 331 31.12 6.63 21.35
N GLY A 332 31.84 6.03 22.28
CA GLY A 332 33.06 6.61 22.83
C GLY A 332 34.14 6.88 21.76
N TRP A 333 34.27 6.00 20.78
CA TRP A 333 35.16 6.20 19.63
C TRP A 333 34.66 7.31 18.71
N ALA A 334 33.39 7.27 18.31
CA ALA A 334 32.78 8.27 17.44
C ALA A 334 32.87 9.71 18.00
N ILE A 335 32.59 9.90 19.28
CA ILE A 335 32.66 11.21 19.97
C ILE A 335 34.10 11.77 20.02
N ARG A 336 35.11 10.91 20.20
CA ARG A 336 36.53 11.30 20.25
C ARG A 336 37.15 11.46 18.85
N SER A 337 36.45 11.12 17.78
CA SER A 337 36.97 11.13 16.39
C SER A 337 37.38 12.53 15.87
N ARG A 338 36.95 13.62 16.49
CA ARG A 338 37.06 15.01 16.01
C ARG A 338 36.36 15.30 14.67
N LEU A 339 35.47 14.40 14.23
CA LEU A 339 34.64 14.52 13.01
C LEU A 339 33.25 15.01 13.40
N LYS A 340 32.94 16.28 13.11
CA LYS A 340 31.66 16.89 13.57
C LYS A 340 30.43 16.15 13.03
N GLU A 341 30.50 15.64 11.79
CA GLU A 341 29.41 14.96 11.11
C GLU A 341 29.13 13.59 11.79
N ILE A 342 30.16 12.82 12.07
CA ILE A 342 30.08 11.54 12.78
C ILE A 342 29.59 11.75 14.22
N LYS A 343 30.07 12.80 14.91
CA LYS A 343 29.59 13.14 16.26
C LYS A 343 28.11 13.44 16.29
N ALA A 344 27.60 14.19 15.30
CA ALA A 344 26.18 14.51 15.21
C ALA A 344 25.31 13.26 15.10
N VAL A 345 25.69 12.32 14.24
CA VAL A 345 25.00 11.02 14.11
C VAL A 345 25.12 10.21 15.40
N ALA A 346 26.28 10.13 16.02
CA ALA A 346 26.47 9.38 17.27
C ALA A 346 25.58 9.93 18.40
N VAL A 347 25.49 11.25 18.56
CA VAL A 347 24.61 11.89 19.55
C VAL A 347 23.14 11.59 19.26
N MET A 348 22.72 11.68 18.00
CA MET A 348 21.36 11.33 17.57
C MET A 348 21.04 9.86 17.90
N LEU A 349 21.91 8.92 17.54
CA LEU A 349 21.72 7.49 17.84
C LEU A 349 21.66 7.22 19.36
N LYS A 350 22.48 7.91 20.16
CA LYS A 350 22.43 7.80 21.62
C LYS A 350 21.09 8.26 22.19
N LYS A 351 20.53 9.36 21.67
CA LYS A 351 19.20 9.85 22.08
C LYS A 351 18.10 8.80 21.82
N HIS A 352 18.26 8.02 20.77
CA HIS A 352 17.29 7.02 20.32
C HIS A 352 17.71 5.58 20.64
N LEU A 353 18.70 5.37 21.51
CA LEU A 353 19.28 4.05 21.80
C LEU A 353 18.23 3.00 22.21
N ARG A 354 17.22 3.38 22.99
CA ARG A 354 16.14 2.46 23.38
C ARG A 354 15.45 1.87 22.16
N GLY A 355 15.14 2.67 21.15
CA GLY A 355 14.50 2.21 19.91
C GLY A 355 15.42 1.36 19.01
N LEU A 356 16.76 1.57 19.08
CA LEU A 356 17.72 0.67 18.44
C LEU A 356 17.75 -0.69 19.14
N LEU A 357 17.71 -0.70 20.47
CA LEU A 357 17.76 -1.92 21.28
C LEU A 357 16.46 -2.73 21.20
N SER A 358 15.31 -2.08 20.93
CA SER A 358 14.02 -2.75 20.71
C SER A 358 14.07 -3.72 19.53
N TYR A 359 14.91 -3.48 18.52
CA TYR A 359 15.15 -4.41 17.42
C TYR A 359 15.53 -5.82 17.92
N PHE A 360 16.33 -5.94 18.97
CA PHE A 360 16.77 -7.25 19.48
C PHE A 360 15.67 -8.04 20.19
N ARG A 361 14.60 -7.37 20.59
CA ARG A 361 13.41 -8.01 21.19
C ARG A 361 12.40 -8.44 20.13
N HIS A 362 12.12 -7.57 19.19
CA HIS A 362 11.06 -7.79 18.19
C HIS A 362 11.58 -8.43 16.90
N ARG A 363 12.86 -8.26 16.58
CA ARG A 363 13.49 -8.75 15.33
C ARG A 363 12.76 -8.28 14.06
N VAL A 364 11.98 -7.21 14.18
CA VAL A 364 11.25 -6.60 13.08
C VAL A 364 12.23 -5.79 12.23
N THR A 365 12.24 -6.09 10.95
CA THR A 365 12.98 -5.31 9.95
C THR A 365 12.02 -4.56 9.04
N ASN A 366 12.44 -3.42 8.54
CA ASN A 366 11.65 -2.66 7.57
C ASN A 366 11.72 -3.23 6.14
N ALA A 367 12.27 -4.42 5.96
CA ALA A 367 12.37 -5.08 4.66
C ALA A 367 10.99 -5.23 3.98
N THR A 368 9.94 -5.47 4.77
CA THR A 368 8.55 -5.48 4.28
C THR A 368 8.14 -4.11 3.76
N SER A 369 8.43 -3.03 4.49
CA SER A 369 8.15 -1.66 4.05
C SER A 369 8.97 -1.28 2.81
N GLU A 370 10.24 -1.69 2.73
CA GLU A 370 11.09 -1.50 1.54
C GLU A 370 10.52 -2.22 0.31
N GLY A 371 10.02 -3.45 0.49
CA GLY A 371 9.33 -4.20 -0.55
C GLY A 371 8.08 -3.47 -1.05
N PHE A 372 7.26 -2.91 -0.14
CA PHE A 372 6.13 -2.06 -0.51
C PHE A 372 6.56 -0.77 -1.17
N ASN A 373 7.63 -0.15 -0.70
CA ASN A 373 8.18 1.04 -1.30
C ASN A 373 8.52 0.85 -2.78
N SER A 374 9.13 -0.28 -3.12
CA SER A 374 9.45 -0.65 -4.50
C SER A 374 8.17 -0.89 -5.31
N ARG A 375 7.19 -1.60 -4.75
CA ARG A 375 5.90 -1.87 -5.41
C ARG A 375 5.07 -0.60 -5.60
N ILE A 376 5.01 0.28 -4.60
CA ILE A 376 4.34 1.59 -4.67
C ILE A 376 4.99 2.47 -5.74
N GLN A 377 6.32 2.45 -5.83
CA GLN A 377 7.05 3.16 -6.88
C GLN A 377 6.75 2.59 -8.27
N ALA A 378 6.64 1.28 -8.42
CA ALA A 378 6.24 0.64 -9.67
C ALA A 378 4.82 1.06 -10.10
N ILE A 379 3.86 1.09 -9.16
CA ILE A 379 2.49 1.60 -9.39
C ILE A 379 2.53 3.05 -9.88
N LYS A 380 3.31 3.91 -9.24
CA LYS A 380 3.48 5.32 -9.61
C LYS A 380 4.08 5.46 -11.01
N SER A 381 5.11 4.69 -11.31
CA SER A 381 5.82 4.71 -12.61
C SER A 381 4.91 4.21 -13.74
N ALA A 382 4.18 3.12 -13.54
CA ALA A 382 3.24 2.57 -14.52
C ALA A 382 2.11 3.56 -14.87
N ALA A 383 1.70 4.38 -13.91
CA ALA A 383 0.72 5.45 -14.12
C ALA A 383 1.32 6.76 -14.66
N ARG A 384 2.65 6.85 -14.85
CA ARG A 384 3.37 8.10 -15.17
C ARG A 384 3.09 9.23 -14.17
N GLY A 385 2.83 8.87 -12.90
CA GLY A 385 2.44 9.75 -11.82
C GLY A 385 0.92 9.83 -11.61
N PHE A 386 0.53 10.45 -10.51
CA PHE A 386 -0.88 10.65 -10.15
C PHE A 386 -1.17 12.13 -9.94
N ARG A 387 -2.30 12.60 -10.46
CA ARG A 387 -2.80 13.98 -10.22
C ARG A 387 -3.61 14.08 -8.94
N SER A 388 -4.25 12.99 -8.52
CA SER A 388 -5.09 12.90 -7.33
C SER A 388 -4.48 11.94 -6.32
N PHE A 389 -4.36 12.37 -5.08
CA PHE A 389 -3.94 11.52 -3.97
C PHE A 389 -4.90 10.34 -3.79
N GLU A 390 -6.22 10.58 -3.84
CA GLU A 390 -7.22 9.53 -3.65
C GLU A 390 -7.08 8.41 -4.69
N ASN A 391 -6.85 8.76 -5.95
CA ASN A 391 -6.60 7.76 -6.98
C ASN A 391 -5.33 6.93 -6.69
N TYR A 392 -4.31 7.55 -6.11
CA TYR A 392 -3.08 6.85 -5.73
C TYR A 392 -3.30 5.93 -4.53
N ARG A 393 -4.00 6.41 -3.49
CA ARG A 393 -4.39 5.64 -2.32
C ARG A 393 -5.17 4.37 -2.73
N ILE A 394 -6.21 4.52 -3.56
CA ILE A 394 -6.99 3.39 -4.08
C ILE A 394 -6.10 2.37 -4.79
N ARG A 395 -5.15 2.83 -5.64
CA ARG A 395 -4.22 1.91 -6.31
C ARG A 395 -3.33 1.15 -5.34
N ILE A 396 -2.77 1.84 -4.36
CA ILE A 396 -1.92 1.20 -3.35
C ILE A 396 -2.72 0.15 -2.58
N LEU A 397 -3.90 0.49 -2.09
CA LEU A 397 -4.75 -0.44 -1.34
C LEU A 397 -5.24 -1.61 -2.20
N PHE A 398 -5.59 -1.37 -3.47
CA PHE A 398 -6.02 -2.41 -4.40
C PHE A 398 -4.93 -3.48 -4.63
N TYR A 399 -3.67 -3.05 -4.80
CA TYR A 399 -2.57 -3.96 -5.10
C TYR A 399 -1.80 -4.46 -3.89
N CYS A 400 -1.79 -3.69 -2.80
CA CYS A 400 -0.94 -3.95 -1.63
C CYS A 400 -1.73 -4.17 -0.33
N GLY A 401 -3.04 -3.90 -0.31
CA GLY A 401 -3.86 -3.98 0.91
C GLY A 401 -4.28 -5.39 1.31
N LYS A 402 -4.11 -6.40 0.45
CA LYS A 402 -4.63 -7.77 0.65
C LYS A 402 -6.10 -7.81 1.08
N LEU A 403 -6.89 -6.89 0.52
CA LEU A 403 -8.31 -6.74 0.82
C LEU A 403 -9.15 -7.83 0.14
N LYS A 404 -10.30 -8.16 0.74
CA LYS A 404 -11.34 -9.00 0.13
C LYS A 404 -12.08 -8.18 -0.93
N LEU A 405 -11.47 -8.05 -2.11
CA LEU A 405 -11.94 -7.15 -3.17
C LEU A 405 -13.15 -7.68 -3.94
N GLN A 406 -13.38 -8.99 -3.90
CA GLN A 406 -14.42 -9.65 -4.69
C GLN A 406 -15.80 -9.29 -4.15
N PRO A 407 -16.79 -9.02 -5.03
CA PRO A 407 -18.18 -8.88 -4.59
C PRO A 407 -18.72 -10.24 -4.11
N ASN A 408 -19.67 -10.19 -3.18
CA ASN A 408 -20.41 -11.41 -2.79
C ASN A 408 -21.35 -11.79 -3.92
N ILE A 409 -21.05 -12.90 -4.58
CA ILE A 409 -21.93 -13.49 -5.59
C ILE A 409 -22.73 -14.57 -4.88
N THR A 410 -23.96 -14.24 -4.49
CA THR A 410 -24.91 -15.25 -4.03
C THR A 410 -25.47 -15.95 -5.26
N HIS A 411 -25.16 -17.23 -5.42
CA HIS A 411 -25.79 -18.13 -6.40
C HIS A 411 -27.04 -18.75 -5.83
#